data_9d0aea5524fb39805b681bddfca3de7e
#
_entry.id   9d0aea5524fb39805b681bddfca3de7e
#
_cell.length_a   1.000
_cell.length_b   1.000
_cell.length_c   1.000
_cell.angle_alpha   90.00
_cell.angle_beta   90.00
_cell.angle_gamma   90.00
#
_symmetry.space_group_name_H-M   'P 1'
#
loop_
_entity.id
_entity.type
_entity.pdbx_description
1 polymer ?
#
loop_
_entity_poly.entity_id
_entity_poly.type
_entity_poly.pdbx_seq_one_letter_code
_entity_poly.pdbx_strand_id
1 'polypeptide(L)'
;GNASVARLFVNKLIPQVAGADSMEDLVASRFDYSQLDLQDAPVRIRLNSTVVNVANRGSDLVDVSYVSGDRAFRVQGRHCILAGYNGMIPHLCPDLPESQKENLAYGSKVPFIAANVVLKTSAPARKTGTSLYVCADSFFELVTHAPPVNLGAYQVSTKSDDPMVMYMLHMPAPEGDGKQSGRDLCRLGRHSIMATSFADYEREIRHQLTGMFGEAGFEADRDIEAITINRWSHGYAYEYMDLHDPRWEP
;
A
#
# COMPACT_ATOMS: atom_id res chain seq x y z
N GLY A 1 8.78 -1.82 9.75
CA GLY A 1 7.60 -1.01 9.38
C GLY A 1 6.29 -1.65 9.83
N ASN A 2 5.14 -1.11 9.42
CA ASN A 2 3.82 -1.58 9.86
C ASN A 2 3.56 -3.07 9.60
N ALA A 3 4.09 -3.61 8.52
CA ALA A 3 4.01 -5.05 8.24
C ALA A 3 4.68 -5.90 9.32
N SER A 4 5.80 -5.45 9.87
CA SER A 4 6.48 -6.15 10.98
C SER A 4 5.65 -6.11 12.27
N VAL A 5 4.94 -5.00 12.51
CA VAL A 5 4.01 -4.88 13.65
C VAL A 5 2.84 -5.86 13.49
N ALA A 6 2.24 -5.94 12.30
CA ALA A 6 1.18 -6.91 12.01
C ALA A 6 1.66 -8.36 12.19
N ARG A 7 2.84 -8.70 11.67
CA ARG A 7 3.46 -10.02 11.85
C ARG A 7 3.71 -10.34 13.33
N LEU A 8 4.14 -9.35 14.12
CA LEU A 8 4.33 -9.50 15.56
C LEU A 8 3.01 -9.86 16.27
N PHE A 9 1.92 -9.15 15.96
CA PHE A 9 0.61 -9.47 16.54
C PHE A 9 0.17 -10.89 16.17
N VAL A 10 0.30 -11.27 14.90
CA VAL A 10 -0.05 -12.63 14.46
C VAL A 10 0.79 -13.67 15.21
N ASN A 11 2.11 -13.48 15.30
CA ASN A 11 3.00 -14.40 16.03
C ASN A 11 2.68 -14.46 17.53
N LYS A 12 2.27 -13.34 18.14
CA LYS A 12 1.86 -13.34 19.57
C LYS A 12 0.53 -14.05 19.80
N LEU A 13 -0.41 -13.92 18.88
CA LEU A 13 -1.73 -14.54 18.97
C LEU A 13 -1.72 -16.03 18.57
N ILE A 14 -0.87 -16.39 17.61
CA ILE A 14 -0.74 -17.75 17.06
C ILE A 14 0.77 -18.06 16.94
N PRO A 15 1.44 -18.41 18.05
CA PRO A 15 2.91 -18.59 18.05
C PRO A 15 3.40 -19.69 17.09
N GLN A 16 2.55 -20.66 16.76
CA GLN A 16 2.90 -21.76 15.85
C GLN A 16 3.12 -21.30 14.41
N VAL A 17 2.72 -20.08 14.08
CA VAL A 17 2.80 -19.57 12.70
C VAL A 17 4.24 -19.25 12.26
N ALA A 18 5.10 -18.82 13.18
CA ALA A 18 6.46 -18.42 12.87
C ALA A 18 7.50 -18.82 13.93
N GLY A 19 7.11 -18.89 15.22
CA GLY A 19 8.02 -19.18 16.32
C GLY A 19 9.19 -18.19 16.43
N ALA A 20 8.95 -16.93 16.10
CA ALA A 20 9.97 -15.89 16.05
C ALA A 20 10.10 -15.18 17.41
N ASP A 21 11.32 -15.08 17.94
CA ASP A 21 11.60 -14.48 19.24
C ASP A 21 12.13 -13.03 19.15
N SER A 22 12.61 -12.64 17.99
CA SER A 22 13.14 -11.29 17.73
C SER A 22 12.42 -10.61 16.55
N MET A 23 12.62 -9.30 16.41
CA MET A 23 12.13 -8.56 15.24
C MET A 23 12.79 -9.04 13.95
N GLU A 24 14.07 -9.38 14.02
CA GLU A 24 14.84 -9.88 12.88
C GLU A 24 14.34 -11.25 12.43
N ASP A 25 14.16 -12.17 13.38
CA ASP A 25 13.55 -13.48 13.11
C ASP A 25 12.15 -13.32 12.51
N LEU A 26 11.34 -12.44 13.10
CA LEU A 26 9.98 -12.19 12.64
C LEU A 26 9.90 -11.74 11.17
N VAL A 27 10.85 -10.90 10.74
CA VAL A 27 10.92 -10.43 9.35
C VAL A 27 11.48 -11.49 8.41
N ALA A 28 12.48 -12.24 8.85
CA ALA A 28 13.17 -13.26 8.05
C ALA A 28 12.41 -14.60 8.02
N SER A 29 11.56 -14.88 9.03
CA SER A 29 10.84 -16.15 9.12
C SER A 29 9.81 -16.35 8.01
N ARG A 30 9.70 -17.60 7.57
CA ARG A 30 8.61 -18.05 6.75
C ARG A 30 7.41 -18.39 7.63
N PHE A 31 6.29 -17.73 7.42
CA PHE A 31 5.05 -17.98 8.15
C PHE A 31 4.35 -19.22 7.62
N ASP A 32 4.00 -20.14 8.51
CA ASP A 32 3.14 -21.29 8.17
C ASP A 32 1.67 -20.89 8.26
N TYR A 33 1.10 -20.51 7.14
CA TYR A 33 -0.30 -20.07 7.05
C TYR A 33 -1.31 -21.17 7.36
N SER A 34 -0.92 -22.46 7.37
CA SER A 34 -1.80 -23.54 7.77
C SER A 34 -2.22 -23.47 9.24
N GLN A 35 -1.43 -22.77 10.06
CA GLN A 35 -1.71 -22.59 11.49
C GLN A 35 -2.74 -21.49 11.80
N LEU A 36 -3.13 -20.68 10.80
CA LEU A 36 -3.91 -19.47 11.04
C LEU A 36 -5.39 -19.77 11.38
N ASP A 37 -5.99 -20.82 10.83
CA ASP A 37 -7.43 -21.11 10.97
C ASP A 37 -7.73 -22.54 11.46
N LEU A 38 -6.99 -23.02 12.46
CA LEU A 38 -7.23 -24.33 13.07
C LEU A 38 -8.56 -24.28 13.84
N GLN A 39 -9.39 -25.35 13.70
CA GLN A 39 -10.77 -25.37 14.20
C GLN A 39 -10.88 -25.17 15.71
N ASP A 40 -9.96 -25.74 16.47
CA ASP A 40 -9.98 -25.72 17.94
C ASP A 40 -9.06 -24.63 18.52
N ALA A 41 -8.48 -23.77 17.69
CA ALA A 41 -7.63 -22.69 18.16
C ALA A 41 -8.44 -21.55 18.78
N PRO A 42 -7.98 -20.97 19.91
CA PRO A 42 -8.69 -19.88 20.60
C PRO A 42 -8.72 -18.60 19.78
N VAL A 43 -7.74 -18.41 18.89
CA VAL A 43 -7.65 -17.29 17.94
C VAL A 43 -7.50 -17.85 16.53
N ARG A 44 -8.28 -17.33 15.61
CA ARG A 44 -8.30 -17.79 14.21
C ARG A 44 -8.23 -16.60 13.27
N ILE A 45 -7.42 -16.71 12.20
CA ILE A 45 -7.34 -15.73 11.13
C ILE A 45 -7.69 -16.43 9.82
N ARG A 46 -8.79 -16.03 9.24
CA ARG A 46 -9.30 -16.61 8.01
C ARG A 46 -8.91 -15.78 6.81
N LEU A 47 -7.99 -16.29 6.01
CA LEU A 47 -7.58 -15.66 4.74
C LEU A 47 -8.56 -16.01 3.61
N ASN A 48 -8.49 -15.29 2.50
CA ASN A 48 -9.33 -15.49 1.31
C ASN A 48 -10.84 -15.52 1.66
N SER A 49 -11.23 -14.69 2.62
CA SER A 49 -12.58 -14.61 3.14
C SER A 49 -13.03 -13.16 3.09
N THR A 50 -13.91 -12.85 2.14
CA THR A 50 -14.41 -11.50 1.90
C THR A 50 -15.72 -11.29 2.64
N VAL A 51 -15.73 -10.42 3.64
CA VAL A 51 -16.96 -10.02 4.35
C VAL A 51 -17.83 -9.21 3.39
N VAL A 52 -19.10 -9.56 3.32
CA VAL A 52 -20.09 -8.94 2.43
C VAL A 52 -21.29 -8.34 3.18
N ASN A 53 -21.50 -8.73 4.45
CA ASN A 53 -22.54 -8.14 5.27
C ASN A 53 -22.23 -8.30 6.77
N VAL A 54 -22.52 -7.26 7.54
CA VAL A 54 -22.43 -7.23 9.00
C VAL A 54 -23.73 -6.62 9.54
N ALA A 55 -24.48 -7.37 10.32
CA ALA A 55 -25.76 -6.92 10.83
C ALA A 55 -25.94 -7.31 12.30
N ASN A 56 -26.58 -6.45 13.08
CA ASN A 56 -26.95 -6.77 14.44
C ASN A 56 -28.08 -7.82 14.45
N ARG A 57 -27.98 -8.77 15.36
CA ARG A 57 -29.01 -9.78 15.60
C ARG A 57 -29.51 -9.68 17.03
N GLY A 58 -30.62 -8.98 17.19
CA GLY A 58 -31.10 -8.61 18.51
C GLY A 58 -30.12 -7.65 19.21
N SER A 59 -30.06 -7.70 20.54
CA SER A 59 -29.23 -6.83 21.38
C SER A 59 -27.80 -7.34 21.57
N ASP A 60 -27.54 -8.63 21.39
CA ASP A 60 -26.38 -9.30 21.99
C ASP A 60 -25.45 -9.98 20.96
N LEU A 61 -25.89 -10.08 19.72
CA LEU A 61 -25.15 -10.79 18.68
C LEU A 61 -24.97 -9.95 17.41
N VAL A 62 -23.90 -10.21 16.69
CA VAL A 62 -23.62 -9.69 15.37
C VAL A 62 -23.45 -10.87 14.41
N ASP A 63 -24.19 -10.85 13.32
CA ASP A 63 -24.01 -11.77 12.19
C ASP A 63 -23.00 -11.18 11.22
N VAL A 64 -21.95 -11.93 10.89
CA VAL A 64 -20.97 -11.59 9.86
C VAL A 64 -21.07 -12.60 8.74
N SER A 65 -21.52 -12.16 7.56
CA SER A 65 -21.57 -12.98 6.36
C SER A 65 -20.35 -12.72 5.50
N TYR A 66 -19.72 -13.78 5.01
CA TYR A 66 -18.54 -13.68 4.14
C TYR A 66 -18.55 -14.75 3.05
N VAL A 67 -17.79 -14.51 1.99
CA VAL A 67 -17.60 -15.42 0.86
C VAL A 67 -16.16 -15.91 0.88
N SER A 68 -15.97 -17.20 0.70
CA SER A 68 -14.67 -17.84 0.51
C SER A 68 -14.76 -18.84 -0.64
N GLY A 69 -13.97 -18.61 -1.69
CA GLY A 69 -14.15 -19.31 -2.97
C GLY A 69 -15.54 -19.02 -3.57
N ASP A 70 -16.27 -20.07 -3.87
CA ASP A 70 -17.63 -20.04 -4.43
C ASP A 70 -18.74 -20.21 -3.37
N ARG A 71 -18.39 -20.20 -2.09
CA ARG A 71 -19.30 -20.49 -0.99
C ARG A 71 -19.50 -19.27 -0.08
N ALA A 72 -20.75 -19.12 0.37
CA ALA A 72 -21.13 -18.15 1.39
C ALA A 72 -21.21 -18.81 2.77
N PHE A 73 -20.72 -18.08 3.77
CA PHE A 73 -20.69 -18.51 5.17
C PHE A 73 -21.25 -17.40 6.07
N ARG A 74 -21.66 -17.80 7.26
CA ARG A 74 -22.05 -16.88 8.33
C ARG A 74 -21.39 -17.32 9.63
N VAL A 75 -20.88 -16.35 10.37
CA VAL A 75 -20.41 -16.51 11.74
C VAL A 75 -21.13 -15.51 12.64
N GLN A 76 -21.28 -15.87 13.91
CA GLN A 76 -21.89 -15.02 14.92
C GLN A 76 -20.85 -14.66 15.97
N GLY A 77 -20.86 -13.42 16.42
CA GLY A 77 -20.04 -12.92 17.50
C GLY A 77 -20.83 -12.01 18.42
N ARG A 78 -20.32 -11.76 19.61
CA ARG A 78 -20.89 -10.76 20.52
C ARG A 78 -20.57 -9.34 20.04
N HIS A 79 -19.41 -9.18 19.43
CA HIS A 79 -18.91 -7.91 18.93
C HIS A 79 -18.22 -8.11 17.57
N CYS A 80 -18.27 -7.10 16.72
CA CYS A 80 -17.53 -7.05 15.47
C CYS A 80 -16.77 -5.72 15.40
N ILE A 81 -15.48 -5.78 15.10
CA ILE A 81 -14.64 -4.59 14.87
C ILE A 81 -14.33 -4.53 13.38
N LEU A 82 -14.82 -3.48 12.72
CA LEU A 82 -14.58 -3.22 11.30
C LEU A 82 -13.26 -2.47 11.15
N ALA A 83 -12.18 -3.20 10.97
CA ALA A 83 -10.82 -2.66 10.83
C ALA A 83 -10.37 -2.50 9.37
N GLY A 84 -11.31 -2.44 8.44
CA GLY A 84 -11.06 -2.23 7.01
C GLY A 84 -11.15 -0.76 6.60
N TYR A 85 -11.16 -0.55 5.27
CA TYR A 85 -11.32 0.78 4.69
C TYR A 85 -12.73 1.35 5.00
N ASN A 86 -12.77 2.52 5.65
CA ASN A 86 -14.01 3.14 6.12
C ASN A 86 -15.07 3.33 5.02
N GLY A 87 -14.66 3.68 3.80
CA GLY A 87 -15.56 3.81 2.67
C GLY A 87 -16.30 2.52 2.25
N MET A 88 -15.85 1.35 2.74
CA MET A 88 -16.55 0.07 2.51
C MET A 88 -17.62 -0.22 3.56
N ILE A 89 -17.54 0.39 4.74
CA ILE A 89 -18.45 0.12 5.86
C ILE A 89 -19.93 0.36 5.51
N PRO A 90 -20.30 1.46 4.81
CA PRO A 90 -21.68 1.68 4.39
C PRO A 90 -22.29 0.53 3.55
N HIS A 91 -21.44 -0.15 2.78
CA HIS A 91 -21.86 -1.29 1.95
C HIS A 91 -21.98 -2.59 2.74
N LEU A 92 -21.24 -2.71 3.85
CA LEU A 92 -21.24 -3.89 4.71
C LEU A 92 -22.33 -3.84 5.78
N CYS A 93 -22.67 -2.62 6.26
CA CYS A 93 -23.58 -2.39 7.37
C CYS A 93 -24.79 -1.57 6.91
N PRO A 94 -25.81 -2.20 6.32
CA PRO A 94 -26.99 -1.51 5.77
C PRO A 94 -27.81 -0.74 6.81
N ASP A 95 -27.78 -1.19 8.07
CA ASP A 95 -28.56 -0.62 9.17
C ASP A 95 -27.95 0.66 9.79
N LEU A 96 -26.79 1.13 9.30
CA LEU A 96 -26.21 2.38 9.79
C LEU A 96 -27.08 3.59 9.42
N PRO A 97 -27.16 4.60 10.29
CA PRO A 97 -27.81 5.88 9.98
C PRO A 97 -27.21 6.49 8.70
N GLU A 98 -28.05 7.15 7.90
CA GLU A 98 -27.63 7.70 6.60
C GLU A 98 -26.52 8.73 6.77
N SER A 99 -26.61 9.62 7.75
CA SER A 99 -25.57 10.61 8.06
C SER A 99 -24.22 9.97 8.37
N GLN A 100 -24.21 8.80 9.02
CA GLN A 100 -22.97 8.06 9.30
C GLN A 100 -22.41 7.42 8.03
N LYS A 101 -23.26 6.90 7.14
CA LYS A 101 -22.84 6.35 5.84
C LYS A 101 -22.21 7.43 4.97
N GLU A 102 -22.82 8.61 4.91
CA GLU A 102 -22.30 9.76 4.17
C GLU A 102 -20.92 10.18 4.69
N ASN A 103 -20.76 10.32 6.02
CA ASN A 103 -19.48 10.66 6.63
C ASN A 103 -18.40 9.60 6.39
N LEU A 104 -18.74 8.31 6.45
CA LEU A 104 -17.80 7.23 6.13
C LEU A 104 -17.38 7.22 4.66
N ALA A 105 -18.33 7.52 3.75
CA ALA A 105 -18.06 7.62 2.32
C ALA A 105 -17.25 8.88 1.94
N TYR A 106 -17.28 9.92 2.79
CA TYR A 106 -16.53 11.15 2.57
C TYR A 106 -15.00 10.93 2.58
N GLY A 107 -14.51 9.99 3.38
CA GLY A 107 -13.09 9.67 3.51
C GLY A 107 -12.52 9.05 2.23
N SER A 108 -12.01 9.85 1.30
CA SER A 108 -11.35 9.37 0.10
C SER A 108 -9.95 8.81 0.43
N LYS A 109 -9.39 8.03 -0.49
CA LYS A 109 -7.99 7.59 -0.47
C LYS A 109 -7.28 8.10 -1.70
N VAL A 110 -6.05 8.56 -1.52
CA VAL A 110 -5.19 8.99 -2.61
C VAL A 110 -4.64 7.76 -3.31
N PRO A 111 -4.74 7.65 -4.63
CA PRO A 111 -4.07 6.61 -5.39
C PRO A 111 -2.56 6.82 -5.35
N PHE A 112 -1.81 5.72 -5.43
CA PHE A 112 -0.38 5.77 -5.23
C PHE A 112 0.34 4.67 -6.01
N ILE A 113 1.42 5.02 -6.66
CA ILE A 113 2.31 4.10 -7.34
C ILE A 113 3.68 4.16 -6.68
N ALA A 114 4.22 3.00 -6.37
CA ALA A 114 5.57 2.84 -5.87
C ALA A 114 6.34 1.91 -6.80
N ALA A 115 7.31 2.45 -7.51
CA ALA A 115 8.24 1.71 -8.32
C ALA A 115 9.54 1.47 -7.56
N ASN A 116 10.06 0.23 -7.61
CA ASN A 116 11.43 -0.06 -7.20
C ASN A 116 12.22 -0.40 -8.46
N VAL A 117 13.31 0.31 -8.67
CA VAL A 117 14.20 0.13 -9.80
C VAL A 117 15.56 -0.33 -9.28
N VAL A 118 15.93 -1.55 -9.61
CA VAL A 118 17.25 -2.11 -9.26
C VAL A 118 18.25 -1.66 -10.30
N LEU A 119 19.26 -0.90 -9.85
CA LEU A 119 20.38 -0.46 -10.67
C LEU A 119 21.59 -1.39 -10.44
N LYS A 120 22.28 -1.78 -11.52
CA LYS A 120 23.50 -2.60 -11.47
C LYS A 120 24.65 -1.89 -10.78
N THR A 121 24.66 -0.54 -10.84
CA THR A 121 25.66 0.29 -10.20
C THR A 121 25.02 1.54 -9.60
N SER A 122 25.50 1.96 -8.45
CA SER A 122 25.08 3.21 -7.81
C SER A 122 25.89 4.44 -8.25
N ALA A 123 26.98 4.25 -9.00
CA ALA A 123 27.93 5.31 -9.32
C ALA A 123 27.30 6.56 -9.96
N PRO A 124 26.43 6.47 -10.99
CA PRO A 124 25.82 7.66 -11.57
C PRO A 124 24.95 8.44 -10.57
N ALA A 125 24.12 7.75 -9.82
CA ALA A 125 23.23 8.39 -8.83
C ALA A 125 24.03 9.02 -7.68
N ARG A 126 25.09 8.38 -7.19
CA ARG A 126 25.94 8.91 -6.11
C ARG A 126 26.71 10.17 -6.51
N LYS A 127 27.06 10.36 -7.79
CA LYS A 127 27.73 11.57 -8.28
C LYS A 127 26.91 12.84 -8.07
N THR A 128 25.60 12.76 -7.95
CA THR A 128 24.74 13.93 -7.70
C THR A 128 24.86 14.48 -6.28
N GLY A 129 25.40 13.68 -5.33
CA GLY A 129 25.58 14.08 -3.94
C GLY A 129 24.31 14.16 -3.11
N THR A 130 23.17 13.73 -3.66
CA THR A 130 21.88 13.66 -2.94
C THR A 130 21.25 12.28 -3.06
N SER A 131 20.33 11.97 -2.17
CA SER A 131 19.59 10.71 -2.16
C SER A 131 18.07 10.89 -2.28
N LEU A 132 17.61 12.12 -2.29
CA LEU A 132 16.19 12.48 -2.39
C LEU A 132 16.02 13.58 -3.44
N TYR A 133 15.12 13.35 -4.39
CA TYR A 133 14.81 14.25 -5.49
C TYR A 133 13.31 14.50 -5.50
N VAL A 134 12.93 15.78 -5.47
CA VAL A 134 11.57 16.23 -5.77
C VAL A 134 11.57 16.71 -7.21
N CYS A 135 10.82 16.03 -8.07
CA CYS A 135 10.84 16.19 -9.51
C CYS A 135 9.51 16.84 -9.95
N ALA A 136 9.42 18.16 -9.83
CA ALA A 136 8.25 18.90 -10.32
C ALA A 136 8.06 18.64 -11.83
N ASP A 137 6.80 18.51 -12.24
CA ASP A 137 6.37 18.25 -13.62
C ASP A 137 6.93 16.96 -14.26
N SER A 138 7.48 16.06 -13.45
CA SER A 138 7.90 14.73 -13.90
C SER A 138 6.84 13.69 -13.58
N PHE A 139 6.88 12.55 -14.29
CA PHE A 139 5.90 11.47 -14.06
C PHE A 139 5.99 10.92 -12.63
N PHE A 140 7.18 10.71 -12.09
CA PHE A 140 7.39 10.37 -10.69
C PHE A 140 7.86 11.61 -9.94
N GLU A 141 6.99 12.14 -9.07
CA GLU A 141 7.24 13.40 -8.35
C GLU A 141 8.33 13.26 -7.29
N LEU A 142 8.53 12.05 -6.78
CA LEU A 142 9.55 11.76 -5.77
C LEU A 142 10.41 10.58 -6.20
N VAL A 143 11.72 10.78 -6.22
CA VAL A 143 12.71 9.73 -6.45
C VAL A 143 13.70 9.72 -5.30
N THR A 144 13.97 8.55 -4.72
CA THR A 144 14.91 8.44 -3.60
C THR A 144 15.69 7.14 -3.66
N HIS A 145 16.86 7.13 -3.07
CA HIS A 145 17.56 5.89 -2.78
C HIS A 145 16.72 5.10 -1.76
N ALA A 146 16.54 3.81 -1.97
CA ALA A 146 15.90 2.97 -0.97
C ALA A 146 16.70 3.04 0.36
N PRO A 147 16.02 3.18 1.51
CA PRO A 147 16.71 3.25 2.80
C PRO A 147 17.62 2.04 3.00
N PRO A 148 18.84 2.23 3.48
CA PRO A 148 19.74 1.13 3.77
C PRO A 148 19.21 0.35 4.98
N VAL A 149 18.98 -0.95 4.79
CA VAL A 149 18.52 -1.85 5.86
C VAL A 149 19.39 -3.10 5.85
N ASN A 150 20.06 -3.36 6.98
CA ASN A 150 20.71 -4.63 7.24
C ASN A 150 19.77 -5.50 8.08
N LEU A 151 19.45 -6.71 7.60
CA LEU A 151 18.53 -7.61 8.27
C LEU A 151 18.86 -9.07 7.98
N GLY A 152 19.20 -9.83 9.01
CA GLY A 152 19.60 -11.21 8.88
C GLY A 152 20.81 -11.36 7.95
N ALA A 153 20.68 -12.22 6.97
CA ALA A 153 21.73 -12.43 5.95
C ALA A 153 21.81 -11.30 4.90
N TYR A 154 20.82 -10.41 4.86
CA TYR A 154 20.82 -9.28 3.92
C TYR A 154 21.68 -8.14 4.48
N GLN A 155 22.69 -7.76 3.72
CA GLN A 155 23.55 -6.62 4.02
C GLN A 155 23.54 -5.64 2.85
N VAL A 156 23.21 -4.38 3.13
CA VAL A 156 23.23 -3.34 2.12
C VAL A 156 24.70 -2.96 1.82
N SER A 157 24.99 -2.83 0.54
CA SER A 157 26.33 -2.38 0.15
C SER A 157 26.48 -0.86 0.30
N THR A 158 27.67 -0.44 0.76
CA THR A 158 28.05 0.97 0.90
C THR A 158 29.09 1.42 -0.13
N LYS A 159 29.56 0.51 -0.99
CA LYS A 159 30.56 0.85 -2.03
C LYS A 159 29.90 1.64 -3.16
N SER A 160 30.69 2.50 -3.80
CA SER A 160 30.22 3.44 -4.82
C SER A 160 29.72 2.78 -6.11
N ASP A 161 30.22 1.58 -6.42
CA ASP A 161 29.91 0.89 -7.69
C ASP A 161 28.94 -0.28 -7.52
N ASP A 162 28.55 -0.59 -6.28
CA ASP A 162 27.64 -1.71 -6.01
C ASP A 162 26.21 -1.38 -6.45
N PRO A 163 25.41 -2.42 -6.70
CA PRO A 163 24.00 -2.27 -7.02
C PRO A 163 23.24 -1.46 -5.96
N MET A 164 22.20 -0.76 -6.40
CA MET A 164 21.30 -0.04 -5.51
C MET A 164 19.84 -0.15 -5.97
N VAL A 165 18.93 0.16 -5.07
CA VAL A 165 17.52 0.31 -5.40
C VAL A 165 17.13 1.78 -5.35
N MET A 166 16.54 2.28 -6.45
CA MET A 166 15.84 3.55 -6.48
C MET A 166 14.37 3.31 -6.19
N TYR A 167 13.79 4.14 -5.36
CA TYR A 167 12.37 4.15 -5.05
C TYR A 167 11.74 5.38 -5.69
N MET A 168 10.73 5.17 -6.54
CA MET A 168 10.09 6.23 -7.30
C MET A 168 8.59 6.23 -6.98
N LEU A 169 8.05 7.40 -6.67
CA LEU A 169 6.67 7.57 -6.23
C LEU A 169 5.91 8.46 -7.20
N HIS A 170 4.67 8.07 -7.50
CA HIS A 170 3.72 8.82 -8.28
C HIS A 170 2.33 8.80 -7.63
N MET A 171 1.73 9.96 -7.50
CA MET A 171 0.37 10.13 -7.00
C MET A 171 -0.53 10.60 -8.15
N PRO A 172 -1.12 9.70 -8.93
CA PRO A 172 -1.90 10.08 -10.11
C PRO A 172 -3.14 10.87 -9.69
N ALA A 173 -3.10 12.16 -9.99
CA ALA A 173 -4.23 13.06 -9.95
C ALA A 173 -4.31 13.71 -11.33
N PRO A 174 -5.24 13.29 -12.20
CA PRO A 174 -5.37 13.88 -13.52
C PRO A 174 -5.75 15.36 -13.40
N GLU A 175 -5.34 16.14 -14.40
CA GLU A 175 -5.76 17.53 -14.49
C GLU A 175 -7.28 17.62 -14.52
N GLY A 176 -7.84 18.46 -13.65
CA GLY A 176 -9.25 18.75 -13.61
C GLY A 176 -9.61 19.94 -14.48
N ASP A 177 -10.90 20.12 -14.73
CA ASP A 177 -11.43 21.31 -15.41
C ASP A 177 -11.75 22.48 -14.44
N GLY A 178 -11.26 22.39 -13.21
CA GLY A 178 -11.48 23.37 -12.14
C GLY A 178 -12.81 23.20 -11.39
N LYS A 179 -13.63 22.21 -11.73
CA LYS A 179 -14.91 21.92 -11.08
C LYS A 179 -14.84 20.74 -10.11
N GLN A 180 -13.87 19.84 -10.30
CA GLN A 180 -13.68 18.69 -9.45
C GLN A 180 -12.97 19.10 -8.15
N SER A 181 -13.40 18.50 -7.05
CA SER A 181 -12.65 18.53 -5.80
C SER A 181 -11.37 17.68 -5.90
N GLY A 182 -10.38 17.94 -5.04
CA GLY A 182 -9.19 17.08 -4.96
C GLY A 182 -9.53 15.61 -4.70
N ARG A 183 -10.62 15.33 -3.99
CA ARG A 183 -11.13 13.97 -3.77
C ARG A 183 -11.64 13.32 -5.04
N ASP A 184 -12.32 14.08 -5.91
CA ASP A 184 -12.80 13.57 -7.19
C ASP A 184 -11.62 13.28 -8.12
N LEU A 185 -10.60 14.15 -8.13
CA LEU A 185 -9.36 13.90 -8.86
C LEU A 185 -8.63 12.65 -8.37
N CYS A 186 -8.59 12.40 -7.05
CA CYS A 186 -8.08 11.14 -6.50
C CYS A 186 -8.89 9.92 -6.97
N ARG A 187 -10.21 10.03 -7.05
CA ARG A 187 -11.06 8.95 -7.59
C ARG A 187 -10.79 8.68 -9.06
N LEU A 188 -10.60 9.72 -9.85
CA LEU A 188 -10.20 9.60 -11.26
C LEU A 188 -8.80 9.00 -11.41
N GLY A 189 -7.87 9.39 -10.55
CA GLY A 189 -6.51 8.82 -10.51
C GLY A 189 -6.49 7.30 -10.27
N ARG A 190 -7.46 6.76 -9.52
CA ARG A 190 -7.60 5.29 -9.36
C ARG A 190 -7.87 4.59 -10.69
N HIS A 191 -8.64 5.23 -11.55
CA HIS A 191 -8.93 4.68 -12.88
C HIS A 191 -7.66 4.68 -13.74
N SER A 192 -6.88 5.75 -13.72
CA SER A 192 -5.63 5.86 -14.47
C SER A 192 -4.60 4.79 -14.08
N ILE A 193 -4.48 4.47 -12.78
CA ILE A 193 -3.62 3.38 -12.31
C ILE A 193 -3.94 2.04 -12.98
N MET A 194 -5.21 1.75 -13.19
CA MET A 194 -5.64 0.49 -13.79
C MET A 194 -5.49 0.50 -15.30
N ALA A 195 -5.62 1.65 -15.93
CA ALA A 195 -5.53 1.83 -17.38
C ALA A 195 -4.08 1.85 -17.89
N THR A 196 -3.12 2.31 -17.06
CA THR A 196 -1.71 2.42 -17.45
C THR A 196 -1.03 1.06 -17.43
N SER A 197 -0.41 0.68 -18.54
CA SER A 197 0.29 -0.59 -18.66
C SER A 197 1.66 -0.59 -17.96
N PHE A 198 2.22 -1.77 -17.68
CA PHE A 198 3.58 -1.88 -17.17
C PHE A 198 4.61 -1.27 -18.12
N ALA A 199 4.43 -1.47 -19.43
CA ALA A 199 5.32 -0.93 -20.45
C ALA A 199 5.33 0.61 -20.46
N ASP A 200 4.19 1.25 -20.16
CA ASP A 200 4.13 2.70 -20.03
C ASP A 200 4.91 3.18 -18.81
N TYR A 201 4.72 2.55 -17.66
CA TYR A 201 5.51 2.88 -16.46
C TYR A 201 7.01 2.65 -16.67
N GLU A 202 7.39 1.55 -17.30
CA GLU A 202 8.80 1.27 -17.61
C GLU A 202 9.40 2.34 -18.51
N ARG A 203 8.67 2.78 -19.54
CA ARG A 203 9.12 3.86 -20.43
C ARG A 203 9.36 5.16 -19.66
N GLU A 204 8.44 5.56 -18.78
CA GLU A 204 8.56 6.75 -17.96
C GLU A 204 9.74 6.66 -16.97
N ILE A 205 9.94 5.50 -16.35
CA ILE A 205 11.07 5.24 -15.46
C ILE A 205 12.40 5.41 -16.23
N ARG A 206 12.52 4.77 -17.39
CA ARG A 206 13.74 4.85 -18.21
C ARG A 206 14.01 6.27 -18.67
N HIS A 207 12.98 6.96 -19.12
CA HIS A 207 13.08 8.36 -19.55
C HIS A 207 13.54 9.27 -18.42
N GLN A 208 12.87 9.21 -17.27
CA GLN A 208 13.15 10.07 -16.13
C GLN A 208 14.53 9.82 -15.53
N LEU A 209 14.92 8.56 -15.32
CA LEU A 209 16.25 8.24 -14.78
C LEU A 209 17.38 8.62 -15.76
N THR A 210 17.14 8.52 -17.08
CA THR A 210 18.08 9.00 -18.09
C THR A 210 18.25 10.52 -18.02
N GLY A 211 17.16 11.26 -17.87
CA GLY A 211 17.20 12.71 -17.66
C GLY A 211 17.95 13.11 -16.38
N MET A 212 17.75 12.36 -15.30
CA MET A 212 18.37 12.66 -14.00
C MET A 212 19.87 12.33 -13.94
N PHE A 213 20.29 11.22 -14.55
CA PHE A 213 21.61 10.64 -14.31
C PHE A 213 22.44 10.43 -15.59
N GLY A 214 21.91 10.75 -16.76
CA GLY A 214 22.58 10.55 -18.05
C GLY A 214 23.92 11.29 -18.15
N GLU A 215 23.98 12.55 -17.71
CA GLU A 215 25.23 13.33 -17.66
C GLU A 215 26.29 12.74 -16.70
N ALA A 216 25.82 11.98 -15.70
CA ALA A 216 26.69 11.25 -14.79
C ALA A 216 27.15 9.89 -15.34
N GLY A 217 26.71 9.51 -16.55
CA GLY A 217 27.08 8.31 -17.26
C GLY A 217 26.09 7.14 -17.11
N PHE A 218 24.85 7.40 -16.69
CA PHE A 218 23.79 6.41 -16.63
C PHE A 218 23.23 6.12 -18.03
N GLU A 219 23.02 4.84 -18.33
CA GLU A 219 22.36 4.36 -19.54
C GLU A 219 21.28 3.32 -19.14
N ALA A 220 20.02 3.65 -19.41
CA ALA A 220 18.89 2.86 -18.90
C ALA A 220 18.94 1.37 -19.31
N ASP A 221 19.34 1.06 -20.55
CA ASP A 221 19.39 -0.32 -21.05
C ASP A 221 20.55 -1.13 -20.45
N ARG A 222 21.63 -0.46 -20.08
CA ARG A 222 22.79 -1.10 -19.46
C ARG A 222 22.60 -1.24 -17.94
N ASP A 223 22.10 -0.21 -17.29
CA ASP A 223 22.23 -0.02 -15.85
C ASP A 223 21.00 -0.45 -15.06
N ILE A 224 19.82 -0.56 -15.69
CA ILE A 224 18.62 -1.11 -15.03
C ILE A 224 18.64 -2.64 -15.09
N GLU A 225 18.60 -3.28 -13.93
CA GLU A 225 18.52 -4.74 -13.81
C GLU A 225 17.08 -5.25 -13.71
N ALA A 226 16.25 -4.57 -12.90
CA ALA A 226 14.86 -4.98 -12.68
C ALA A 226 13.99 -3.79 -12.28
N ILE A 227 12.70 -3.90 -12.58
CA ILE A 227 11.67 -2.94 -12.20
C ILE A 227 10.50 -3.68 -11.58
N THR A 228 9.99 -3.20 -10.45
CA THR A 228 8.72 -3.61 -9.89
C THR A 228 7.80 -2.41 -9.72
N ILE A 229 6.52 -2.57 -10.04
CA ILE A 229 5.51 -1.54 -9.92
C ILE A 229 4.43 -2.01 -8.95
N ASN A 230 4.30 -1.31 -7.82
CA ASN A 230 3.22 -1.53 -6.87
C ASN A 230 2.16 -0.44 -7.08
N ARG A 231 0.93 -0.87 -7.37
CA ARG A 231 -0.21 -0.01 -7.64
C ARG A 231 -1.18 -0.07 -6.46
N TRP A 232 -1.34 1.05 -5.77
CA TRP A 232 -2.20 1.19 -4.61
C TRP A 232 -3.36 2.14 -4.96
N SER A 233 -4.47 1.59 -5.40
CA SER A 233 -5.66 2.40 -5.71
C SER A 233 -6.21 3.16 -4.48
N HIS A 234 -5.86 2.71 -3.28
CA HIS A 234 -6.23 3.29 -1.99
C HIS A 234 -5.00 3.39 -1.11
N GLY A 235 -3.99 4.15 -1.54
CA GLY A 235 -2.67 4.23 -0.92
C GLY A 235 -2.64 5.05 0.36
N TYR A 236 -2.96 6.34 0.27
CA TYR A 236 -2.96 7.25 1.41
C TYR A 236 -4.34 7.76 1.78
N ALA A 237 -4.53 8.17 3.01
CA ALA A 237 -5.68 8.97 3.41
C ALA A 237 -5.60 10.33 2.70
N TYR A 238 -6.74 10.81 2.19
CA TYR A 238 -6.83 12.18 1.71
C TYR A 238 -6.75 13.12 2.90
N GLU A 239 -5.82 14.04 2.87
CA GLU A 239 -5.70 15.09 3.86
C GLU A 239 -6.65 16.24 3.52
N TYR A 240 -7.26 16.83 4.54
CA TYR A 240 -8.10 18.01 4.38
C TYR A 240 -7.24 19.20 3.93
N MET A 241 -7.67 19.87 2.86
CA MET A 241 -6.98 21.03 2.31
C MET A 241 -7.87 22.26 2.39
N ASP A 242 -7.57 23.19 3.29
CA ASP A 242 -8.35 24.40 3.57
C ASP A 242 -8.69 25.25 2.32
N LEU A 243 -7.83 25.22 1.29
CA LEU A 243 -8.03 25.99 0.07
C LEU A 243 -9.00 25.33 -0.92
N HIS A 244 -9.21 24.03 -0.81
CA HIS A 244 -9.91 23.24 -1.86
C HIS A 244 -11.10 22.44 -1.31
N ASP A 245 -11.11 22.17 -0.02
CA ASP A 245 -12.18 21.42 0.62
C ASP A 245 -13.21 22.35 1.26
N PRO A 246 -14.48 21.94 1.32
CA PRO A 246 -15.49 22.68 2.08
C PRO A 246 -15.02 22.88 3.51
N ARG A 247 -15.33 24.04 4.09
CA ARG A 247 -15.01 24.30 5.51
C ARG A 247 -15.63 23.21 6.37
N TRP A 248 -14.82 22.67 7.25
CA TRP A 248 -15.28 21.78 8.30
C TRP A 248 -16.09 22.59 9.30
N GLU A 249 -17.38 22.28 9.42
CA GLU A 249 -18.23 22.77 10.51
C GLU A 249 -18.40 21.61 11.50
N PRO A 250 -18.00 21.81 12.78
CA PRO A 250 -18.07 20.77 13.81
C PRO A 250 -19.50 20.37 14.18
#